data_fe3c7a166767eeacff128a94e2288224
#
_entry.id   fe3c7a166767eeacff128a94e2288224
#
_cell.length_a   1.000
_cell.length_b   1.000
_cell.length_c   1.000
_cell.angle_alpha   90.00
_cell.angle_beta   90.00
_cell.angle_gamma   90.00
#
_symmetry.space_group_name_H-M   'P 1'
#
loop_
_entity.id
_entity.type
_entity.pdbx_description
1 polymer ?
#
loop_
_entity_poly.entity_id
_entity_poly.type
_entity_poly.pdbx_seq_one_letter_code
_entity_poly.pdbx_strand_id
1 'polypeptide(L)'
;AAVQHFVLLSAICVQMPRLAFQREKLKFEALLDESSVPATIIRATAFFRSLVGQVERVRAGKPFLLFSSGNTTACKPISDRDLARFIVSKLASPPSNTAVLPIGGPGPALTPQDQGRLLCETLGQPFRTTSLPPEMFDWIRWLISPLGLVSRRMRDRMEFLRIAKFYATESMLCWDATAERYDAEATPEYGDDTLQAFYAGLASGELKMPERGEHSLF
;
A
#
# COMPACT_ATOMS: atom_id res chain seq x y z
N ALA A 1 1.47 34.88 4.67
CA ALA A 1 2.11 34.39 3.45
C ALA A 1 1.06 33.62 2.65
N ALA A 2 0.96 33.85 1.35
CA ALA A 2 0.06 33.09 0.49
C ALA A 2 0.73 31.76 0.12
N VAL A 3 0.00 30.65 0.21
CA VAL A 3 0.45 29.36 -0.30
C VAL A 3 0.45 29.41 -1.82
N GLN A 4 1.58 29.09 -2.45
CA GLN A 4 1.74 29.14 -3.91
C GLN A 4 1.59 27.78 -4.56
N HIS A 5 1.79 26.70 -3.81
CA HIS A 5 1.69 25.32 -4.28
C HIS A 5 1.39 24.40 -3.11
N PHE A 6 0.52 23.43 -3.32
CA PHE A 6 0.18 22.40 -2.34
C PHE A 6 0.59 21.01 -2.85
N VAL A 7 1.25 20.22 -2.03
CA VAL A 7 1.55 18.82 -2.37
C VAL A 7 0.82 17.89 -1.42
N LEU A 8 -0.04 17.04 -1.97
CA LEU A 8 -0.79 16.04 -1.22
C LEU A 8 -0.22 14.65 -1.47
N LEU A 9 0.19 13.95 -0.41
CA LEU A 9 0.43 12.51 -0.48
C LEU A 9 -0.89 11.76 -0.30
N SER A 10 -1.46 11.34 -1.41
CA SER A 10 -2.64 10.49 -1.50
C SER A 10 -2.23 9.01 -1.64
N ALA A 11 -3.09 8.16 -2.16
CA ALA A 11 -2.83 6.75 -2.34
C ALA A 11 -3.44 6.24 -3.65
N ILE A 12 -2.77 5.34 -4.34
CA ILE A 12 -3.26 4.80 -5.61
C ILE A 12 -4.59 4.05 -5.47
N CYS A 13 -4.85 3.47 -4.30
CA CYS A 13 -6.07 2.72 -4.00
C CYS A 13 -7.36 3.55 -4.03
N VAL A 14 -7.29 4.88 -4.12
CA VAL A 14 -8.48 5.74 -4.27
C VAL A 14 -9.17 5.59 -5.63
N GLN A 15 -8.52 4.96 -6.60
CA GLN A 15 -9.12 4.62 -7.91
C GLN A 15 -10.33 3.68 -7.77
N MET A 16 -10.35 2.87 -6.69
CA MET A 16 -11.42 1.94 -6.34
C MET A 16 -11.97 2.28 -4.94
N PRO A 17 -12.80 3.33 -4.80
CA PRO A 17 -13.14 3.93 -3.49
C PRO A 17 -14.21 3.12 -2.73
N ARG A 18 -13.88 1.89 -2.33
CA ARG A 18 -14.76 0.99 -1.56
C ARG A 18 -14.75 1.26 -0.06
N LEU A 19 -13.69 1.90 0.45
CA LEU A 19 -13.48 2.19 1.87
C LEU A 19 -13.77 3.65 2.22
N ALA A 20 -14.09 3.91 3.49
CA ALA A 20 -14.40 5.26 3.94
C ALA A 20 -13.23 6.22 3.74
N PHE A 21 -12.02 5.85 4.14
CA PHE A 21 -10.84 6.69 4.02
C PHE A 21 -10.50 7.06 2.56
N GLN A 22 -10.77 6.16 1.61
CA GLN A 22 -10.56 6.43 0.18
C GLN A 22 -11.49 7.52 -0.33
N ARG A 23 -12.77 7.47 0.08
CA ARG A 23 -13.75 8.50 -0.26
C ARG A 23 -13.41 9.86 0.36
N GLU A 24 -12.91 9.86 1.61
CA GLU A 24 -12.47 11.11 2.25
C GLU A 24 -11.23 11.70 1.57
N LYS A 25 -10.27 10.86 1.15
CA LYS A 25 -9.14 11.33 0.32
C LYS A 25 -9.61 11.95 -0.99
N LEU A 26 -10.54 11.32 -1.70
CA LEU A 26 -11.07 11.85 -2.95
C LEU A 26 -11.81 13.17 -2.77
N LYS A 27 -12.55 13.35 -1.67
CA LYS A 27 -13.16 14.66 -1.34
C LYS A 27 -12.10 15.75 -1.15
N PHE A 28 -10.99 15.40 -0.49
CA PHE A 28 -9.91 16.36 -0.31
C PHE A 28 -9.17 16.65 -1.63
N GLU A 29 -8.96 15.66 -2.48
CA GLU A 29 -8.43 15.86 -3.82
C GLU A 29 -9.32 16.78 -4.66
N ALA A 30 -10.64 16.61 -4.60
CA ALA A 30 -11.60 17.46 -5.29
C ALA A 30 -11.56 18.92 -4.77
N LEU A 31 -11.46 19.14 -3.45
CA LEU A 31 -11.30 20.47 -2.87
C LEU A 31 -10.01 21.17 -3.37
N LEU A 32 -8.93 20.43 -3.56
CA LEU A 32 -7.70 20.97 -4.11
C LEU A 32 -7.84 21.33 -5.59
N ASP A 33 -8.55 20.51 -6.35
CA ASP A 33 -8.81 20.76 -7.77
C ASP A 33 -9.68 22.01 -8.00
N GLU A 34 -10.64 22.26 -7.10
CA GLU A 34 -11.49 23.45 -7.10
C GLU A 34 -10.78 24.69 -6.55
N SER A 35 -9.61 24.54 -5.93
CA SER A 35 -8.90 25.67 -5.30
C SER A 35 -8.16 26.52 -6.34
N SER A 36 -7.92 27.80 -5.99
CA SER A 36 -7.06 28.68 -6.79
C SER A 36 -5.57 28.41 -6.61
N VAL A 37 -5.20 27.52 -5.67
CA VAL A 37 -3.81 27.15 -5.42
C VAL A 37 -3.48 25.87 -6.21
N PRO A 38 -2.52 25.90 -7.14
CA PRO A 38 -2.12 24.71 -7.87
C PRO A 38 -1.67 23.61 -6.91
N ALA A 39 -2.10 22.37 -7.15
CA ALA A 39 -1.75 21.24 -6.31
C ALA A 39 -1.10 20.09 -7.08
N THR A 40 -0.15 19.41 -6.45
CA THR A 40 0.36 18.11 -6.92
C THR A 40 -0.18 17.03 -6.00
N ILE A 41 -1.04 16.18 -6.53
CA ILE A 41 -1.64 15.05 -5.82
C ILE A 41 -0.87 13.78 -6.18
N ILE A 42 -0.08 13.27 -5.26
CA ILE A 42 0.77 12.09 -5.46
C ILE A 42 0.01 10.86 -4.96
N ARG A 43 -0.40 9.98 -5.89
CA ARG A 43 -1.04 8.71 -5.57
C ARG A 43 0.01 7.60 -5.55
N ALA A 44 0.65 7.43 -4.39
CA ALA A 44 1.67 6.41 -4.21
C ALA A 44 1.07 4.99 -4.12
N THR A 45 1.85 4.00 -4.58
CA THR A 45 1.58 2.57 -4.42
C THR A 45 1.89 2.09 -2.98
N ALA A 46 2.11 0.80 -2.76
CA ALA A 46 2.49 0.26 -1.46
C ALA A 46 3.88 0.75 -1.02
N PHE A 47 4.05 1.02 0.27
CA PHE A 47 5.36 1.36 0.84
C PHE A 47 6.09 0.11 1.31
N PHE A 48 7.42 0.08 1.25
CA PHE A 48 8.23 -1.03 1.78
C PHE A 48 7.87 -1.35 3.24
N ARG A 49 7.71 -0.32 4.07
CA ARG A 49 7.36 -0.50 5.49
C ARG A 49 5.99 -1.16 5.73
N SER A 50 5.08 -1.11 4.76
CA SER A 50 3.79 -1.80 4.87
C SER A 50 3.90 -3.30 4.56
N LEU A 51 5.03 -3.75 4.01
CA LEU A 51 5.27 -5.14 3.61
C LEU A 51 6.11 -5.94 4.64
N VAL A 52 6.41 -5.35 5.81
CA VAL A 52 7.23 -6.01 6.85
C VAL A 52 6.45 -6.95 7.75
N GLY A 53 5.14 -6.97 7.66
CA GLY A 53 4.26 -7.65 8.62
C GLY A 53 4.57 -9.12 8.85
N GLN A 54 5.13 -9.79 7.86
CA GLN A 54 5.46 -11.22 7.95
C GLN A 54 6.96 -11.52 8.19
N VAL A 55 7.81 -10.50 8.32
CA VAL A 55 9.26 -10.68 8.53
C VAL A 55 9.54 -11.56 9.75
N GLU A 56 8.98 -11.22 10.91
CA GLU A 56 9.18 -11.99 12.15
C GLU A 56 8.58 -13.40 12.07
N ARG A 57 7.48 -13.54 11.34
CA ARG A 57 6.85 -14.85 11.12
C ARG A 57 7.78 -15.78 10.32
N VAL A 58 8.34 -15.29 9.22
CA VAL A 58 9.26 -16.05 8.37
C VAL A 58 10.58 -16.29 9.10
N ARG A 59 11.11 -15.29 9.82
CA ARG A 59 12.32 -15.43 10.66
C ARG A 59 12.17 -16.55 11.70
N ALA A 60 10.97 -16.72 12.25
CA ALA A 60 10.64 -17.82 13.16
C ALA A 60 10.38 -19.18 12.45
N GLY A 61 10.70 -19.32 11.15
CA GLY A 61 10.52 -20.54 10.37
C GLY A 61 9.05 -20.90 10.07
N LYS A 62 8.11 -19.98 10.27
CA LYS A 62 6.69 -20.20 9.97
C LYS A 62 6.40 -19.91 8.50
N PRO A 63 5.42 -20.60 7.88
CA PRO A 63 5.04 -20.36 6.49
C PRO A 63 4.58 -18.92 6.25
N PHE A 64 4.90 -18.33 5.10
CA PHE A 64 4.37 -17.05 4.64
C PHE A 64 2.86 -17.17 4.37
N LEU A 65 2.07 -16.22 4.85
CA LEU A 65 0.62 -16.21 4.64
C LEU A 65 0.28 -15.53 3.32
N LEU A 66 -0.50 -16.22 2.52
CA LEU A 66 -1.08 -15.71 1.28
C LEU A 66 -2.60 -15.63 1.42
N PHE A 67 -3.21 -14.66 0.73
CA PHE A 67 -4.64 -14.65 0.50
C PHE A 67 -4.90 -15.15 -0.92
N SER A 68 -5.85 -16.06 -1.08
CA SER A 68 -6.07 -16.81 -2.32
C SER A 68 -4.78 -17.55 -2.78
N SER A 69 -4.48 -17.50 -4.08
CA SER A 69 -3.23 -18.07 -4.64
C SER A 69 -2.01 -17.20 -4.40
N GLY A 70 -2.19 -15.94 -3.94
CA GLY A 70 -1.11 -14.96 -3.83
C GLY A 70 -0.65 -14.33 -5.15
N ASN A 71 -1.32 -14.64 -6.27
CA ASN A 71 -1.01 -14.12 -7.61
C ASN A 71 -2.11 -13.24 -8.21
N THR A 72 -3.19 -13.02 -7.47
CA THR A 72 -4.36 -12.27 -7.96
C THR A 72 -4.19 -10.77 -7.86
N THR A 73 -3.26 -10.31 -7.03
CA THR A 73 -2.97 -8.89 -6.80
C THR A 73 -1.48 -8.63 -6.99
N ALA A 74 -1.12 -7.38 -7.28
CA ALA A 74 0.26 -6.96 -7.40
C ALA A 74 0.44 -5.49 -7.00
N CYS A 75 1.68 -5.09 -6.71
CA CYS A 75 2.06 -3.71 -6.49
C CYS A 75 3.49 -3.44 -6.99
N LYS A 76 3.82 -2.17 -7.24
CA LYS A 76 5.20 -1.68 -7.41
C LYS A 76 5.59 -0.95 -6.13
N PRO A 77 6.10 -1.64 -5.10
CA PRO A 77 6.36 -1.01 -3.81
C PRO A 77 7.45 0.05 -3.92
N ILE A 78 7.31 1.15 -3.19
CA ILE A 78 8.26 2.27 -3.19
C ILE A 78 8.84 2.47 -1.79
N SER A 79 10.13 2.85 -1.72
CA SER A 79 10.76 3.23 -0.46
C SER A 79 10.31 4.61 0.02
N ASP A 80 10.36 4.82 1.34
CA ASP A 80 10.09 6.15 1.92
C ASP A 80 11.10 7.20 1.41
N ARG A 81 12.36 6.80 1.15
CA ARG A 81 13.43 7.66 0.65
C ARG A 81 13.15 8.12 -0.78
N ASP A 82 12.82 7.20 -1.67
CA ASP A 82 12.56 7.54 -3.08
C ASP A 82 11.26 8.34 -3.22
N LEU A 83 10.23 8.00 -2.43
CA LEU A 83 9.02 8.80 -2.39
C LEU A 83 9.30 10.23 -1.89
N ALA A 84 10.12 10.40 -0.86
CA ALA A 84 10.50 11.72 -0.38
C ALA A 84 11.27 12.52 -1.44
N ARG A 85 12.21 11.89 -2.17
CA ARG A 85 12.92 12.51 -3.29
C ARG A 85 11.96 12.95 -4.40
N PHE A 86 10.98 12.08 -4.74
CA PHE A 86 9.94 12.40 -5.70
C PHE A 86 9.13 13.62 -5.27
N ILE A 87 8.65 13.65 -4.03
CA ILE A 87 7.91 14.78 -3.46
C ILE A 87 8.72 16.08 -3.56
N VAL A 88 9.98 16.05 -3.13
CA VAL A 88 10.87 17.22 -3.20
C VAL A 88 11.07 17.71 -4.63
N SER A 89 11.21 16.79 -5.60
CA SER A 89 11.32 17.16 -7.01
C SER A 89 10.09 17.91 -7.53
N LYS A 90 8.89 17.57 -7.03
CA LYS A 90 7.64 18.25 -7.41
C LYS A 90 7.47 19.61 -6.72
N LEU A 91 8.01 19.78 -5.52
CA LEU A 91 8.06 21.08 -4.87
C LEU A 91 8.92 22.09 -5.66
N ALA A 92 10.01 21.63 -6.28
CA ALA A 92 10.89 22.47 -7.09
C ALA A 92 10.27 22.91 -8.45
N SER A 93 9.23 22.21 -8.91
CA SER A 93 8.59 22.44 -10.21
C SER A 93 7.07 22.40 -10.07
N PRO A 94 6.46 23.47 -9.50
CA PRO A 94 5.00 23.51 -9.32
C PRO A 94 4.28 23.45 -10.69
N PRO A 95 3.18 22.71 -10.79
CA PRO A 95 2.37 22.67 -12.00
C PRO A 95 1.59 24.00 -12.15
N SER A 96 1.15 24.29 -13.39
CA SER A 96 0.28 25.45 -13.66
C SER A 96 -1.15 25.23 -13.13
N ASN A 97 -1.61 23.98 -13.11
CA ASN A 97 -2.91 23.54 -12.62
C ASN A 97 -2.72 22.32 -11.74
N THR A 98 -3.76 21.93 -10.98
CA THR A 98 -3.73 20.69 -10.19
C THR A 98 -3.39 19.48 -11.07
N ALA A 99 -2.43 18.69 -10.62
CA ALA A 99 -1.96 17.49 -11.31
C ALA A 99 -2.02 16.26 -10.39
N VAL A 100 -2.57 15.16 -10.90
CA VAL A 100 -2.62 13.87 -10.20
C VAL A 100 -1.53 12.97 -10.78
N LEU A 101 -0.59 12.53 -9.93
CA LEU A 101 0.58 11.75 -10.30
C LEU A 101 0.58 10.40 -9.57
N PRO A 102 0.23 9.30 -10.24
CA PRO A 102 0.50 7.97 -9.70
C PRO A 102 2.01 7.71 -9.67
N ILE A 103 2.50 6.96 -8.67
CA ILE A 103 3.91 6.63 -8.57
C ILE A 103 4.14 5.33 -7.79
N GLY A 104 5.00 4.48 -8.33
CA GLY A 104 5.51 3.25 -7.71
C GLY A 104 7.03 3.25 -7.64
N GLY A 105 7.59 2.26 -6.99
CA GLY A 105 9.03 1.99 -6.98
C GLY A 105 9.52 1.33 -8.26
N PRO A 106 10.85 1.17 -8.42
CA PRO A 106 11.47 0.61 -9.61
C PRO A 106 11.25 -0.90 -9.74
N GLY A 107 11.24 -1.36 -10.98
CA GLY A 107 11.20 -2.77 -11.35
C GLY A 107 9.79 -3.35 -11.54
N PRO A 108 9.68 -4.67 -11.72
CA PRO A 108 8.42 -5.31 -12.03
C PRO A 108 7.42 -5.22 -10.87
N ALA A 109 6.14 -5.30 -11.21
CA ALA A 109 5.10 -5.44 -10.19
C ALA A 109 5.26 -6.79 -9.47
N LEU A 110 5.23 -6.75 -8.13
CA LEU A 110 5.42 -7.91 -7.27
C LEU A 110 4.06 -8.38 -6.72
N THR A 111 3.76 -9.66 -6.95
CA THR A 111 2.64 -10.33 -6.30
C THR A 111 2.96 -10.64 -4.83
N PRO A 112 1.98 -10.92 -3.95
CA PRO A 112 2.25 -11.42 -2.60
C PRO A 112 3.11 -12.69 -2.59
N GLN A 113 3.01 -13.55 -3.60
CA GLN A 113 3.87 -14.73 -3.73
C GLN A 113 5.32 -14.34 -4.02
N ASP A 114 5.56 -13.36 -4.91
CA ASP A 114 6.90 -12.85 -5.20
C ASP A 114 7.53 -12.19 -3.98
N GLN A 115 6.75 -11.38 -3.25
CA GLN A 115 7.18 -10.75 -2.00
C GLN A 115 7.56 -11.80 -0.93
N GLY A 116 6.74 -12.85 -0.78
CA GLY A 116 7.02 -13.96 0.13
C GLY A 116 8.26 -14.75 -0.25
N ARG A 117 8.48 -15.03 -1.55
CA ARG A 117 9.68 -15.69 -2.06
C ARG A 117 10.91 -14.84 -1.77
N LEU A 118 10.86 -13.57 -2.13
CA LEU A 118 11.95 -12.62 -1.90
C LEU A 118 12.32 -12.51 -0.42
N LEU A 119 11.34 -12.44 0.46
CA LEU A 119 11.56 -12.40 1.91
C LEU A 119 12.21 -13.69 2.42
N CYS A 120 11.69 -14.87 2.00
CA CYS A 120 12.25 -16.16 2.42
C CYS A 120 13.68 -16.33 1.95
N GLU A 121 13.99 -16.00 0.70
CA GLU A 121 15.34 -16.02 0.13
C GLU A 121 16.28 -15.12 0.92
N THR A 122 15.87 -13.89 1.20
CA THR A 122 16.67 -12.92 1.97
C THR A 122 16.97 -13.39 3.39
N LEU A 123 16.01 -14.07 4.03
CA LEU A 123 16.17 -14.60 5.40
C LEU A 123 16.79 -16.00 5.44
N GLY A 124 17.17 -16.58 4.29
CA GLY A 124 17.72 -17.93 4.22
C GLY A 124 16.74 -19.02 4.64
N GLN A 125 15.44 -18.77 4.50
CA GLN A 125 14.36 -19.70 4.86
C GLN A 125 13.76 -20.37 3.62
N PRO A 126 13.35 -21.64 3.71
CA PRO A 126 12.63 -22.27 2.62
C PRO A 126 11.30 -21.59 2.36
N PHE A 127 10.98 -21.33 1.09
CA PHE A 127 9.69 -20.73 0.72
C PHE A 127 8.55 -21.73 0.96
N ARG A 128 7.86 -21.55 2.07
CA ARG A 128 6.66 -22.29 2.44
C ARG A 128 5.51 -21.30 2.60
N THR A 129 4.34 -21.65 2.11
CA THR A 129 3.16 -20.79 2.16
C THR A 129 1.99 -21.47 2.85
N THR A 130 1.11 -20.67 3.41
CA THR A 130 -0.23 -21.07 3.86
C THR A 130 -1.23 -20.12 3.23
N SER A 131 -2.12 -20.64 2.40
CA SER A 131 -3.17 -19.86 1.76
C SER A 131 -4.42 -19.77 2.64
N LEU A 132 -4.96 -18.57 2.75
CA LEU A 132 -6.18 -18.27 3.47
C LEU A 132 -7.21 -17.67 2.51
N PRO A 133 -8.50 -18.03 2.61
CA PRO A 133 -9.52 -17.42 1.78
C PRO A 133 -9.77 -15.98 2.25
N PRO A 134 -9.82 -14.98 1.34
CA PRO A 134 -10.11 -13.58 1.71
C PRO A 134 -11.47 -13.41 2.38
N GLU A 135 -12.41 -14.33 2.14
CA GLU A 135 -13.74 -14.37 2.74
C GLU A 135 -13.70 -14.54 4.27
N MET A 136 -12.59 -15.06 4.80
CA MET A 136 -12.39 -15.16 6.26
C MET A 136 -12.57 -13.81 6.97
N PHE A 137 -12.20 -12.69 6.31
CA PHE A 137 -12.40 -11.36 6.87
C PHE A 137 -13.87 -11.01 7.03
N ASP A 138 -14.73 -11.45 6.10
CA ASP A 138 -16.19 -11.27 6.19
C ASP A 138 -16.79 -12.14 7.28
N TRP A 139 -16.33 -13.39 7.43
CA TRP A 139 -16.81 -14.30 8.49
C TRP A 139 -16.47 -13.76 9.87
N ILE A 140 -15.23 -13.29 10.07
CA ILE A 140 -14.81 -12.66 11.34
C ILE A 140 -15.67 -11.42 11.59
N ARG A 141 -15.84 -10.55 10.58
CA ARG A 141 -16.66 -9.34 10.68
C ARG A 141 -18.12 -9.67 11.02
N TRP A 142 -18.70 -10.67 10.41
CA TRP A 142 -20.06 -11.12 10.71
C TRP A 142 -20.17 -11.58 12.16
N LEU A 143 -19.23 -12.38 12.64
CA LEU A 143 -19.22 -12.88 14.02
C LEU A 143 -19.14 -11.76 15.05
N ILE A 144 -18.37 -10.69 14.80
CA ILE A 144 -18.19 -9.57 15.74
C ILE A 144 -19.20 -8.43 15.52
N SER A 145 -20.02 -8.48 14.46
CA SER A 145 -20.93 -7.39 14.08
C SER A 145 -21.94 -7.00 15.16
N PRO A 146 -22.54 -7.91 15.94
CA PRO A 146 -23.46 -7.54 17.02
C PRO A 146 -22.79 -6.69 18.11
N LEU A 147 -21.49 -6.92 18.35
CA LEU A 147 -20.71 -6.18 19.34
C LEU A 147 -20.34 -4.77 18.87
N GLY A 148 -20.36 -4.54 17.56
CA GLY A 148 -20.09 -3.21 16.96
C GLY A 148 -21.18 -2.18 17.25
N LEU A 149 -22.39 -2.62 17.57
CA LEU A 149 -23.48 -1.71 17.98
C LEU A 149 -23.19 -1.06 19.34
N VAL A 150 -22.43 -1.71 20.22
CA VAL A 150 -22.22 -1.32 21.61
C VAL A 150 -20.81 -0.74 21.83
N SER A 151 -19.82 -1.11 21.02
CA SER A 151 -18.41 -0.78 21.25
C SER A 151 -17.75 -0.07 20.07
N ARG A 152 -17.18 1.14 20.32
CA ARG A 152 -16.37 1.88 19.35
C ARG A 152 -15.15 1.06 18.88
N ARG A 153 -14.44 0.40 19.80
CA ARG A 153 -13.32 -0.50 19.48
C ARG A 153 -13.70 -1.61 18.51
N MET A 154 -14.93 -2.12 18.58
CA MET A 154 -15.38 -3.18 17.71
C MET A 154 -15.71 -2.65 16.30
N ARG A 155 -16.23 -1.42 16.20
CA ARG A 155 -16.41 -0.74 14.91
C ARG A 155 -15.07 -0.51 14.21
N ASP A 156 -14.05 -0.08 14.95
CA ASP A 156 -12.70 0.13 14.41
C ASP A 156 -12.10 -1.20 13.89
N ARG A 157 -12.29 -2.31 14.63
CA ARG A 157 -11.89 -3.65 14.18
C ARG A 157 -12.62 -4.09 12.91
N MET A 158 -13.91 -3.80 12.79
CA MET A 158 -14.66 -4.13 11.57
C MET A 158 -14.17 -3.34 10.36
N GLU A 159 -13.83 -2.05 10.54
CA GLU A 159 -13.25 -1.25 9.46
C GLU A 159 -11.85 -1.76 9.10
N PHE A 160 -11.04 -2.13 10.08
CA PHE A 160 -9.74 -2.77 9.86
C PHE A 160 -9.86 -4.05 9.02
N LEU A 161 -10.83 -4.92 9.29
CA LEU A 161 -11.06 -6.14 8.51
C LEU A 161 -11.49 -5.84 7.06
N ARG A 162 -12.24 -4.75 6.84
CA ARG A 162 -12.57 -4.28 5.48
C ARG A 162 -11.33 -3.81 4.73
N ILE A 163 -10.46 -3.06 5.41
CA ILE A 163 -9.18 -2.59 4.86
C ILE A 163 -8.30 -3.79 4.53
N ALA A 164 -8.18 -4.77 5.43
CA ALA A 164 -7.42 -5.99 5.22
C ALA A 164 -7.91 -6.78 4.00
N LYS A 165 -9.24 -6.97 3.89
CA LYS A 165 -9.82 -7.63 2.72
C LYS A 165 -9.52 -6.87 1.44
N PHE A 166 -9.67 -5.54 1.44
CA PHE A 166 -9.37 -4.71 0.28
C PHE A 166 -7.94 -4.94 -0.23
N TYR A 167 -6.94 -4.84 0.65
CA TYR A 167 -5.54 -5.07 0.26
C TYR A 167 -5.22 -6.52 -0.10
N ALA A 168 -6.03 -7.48 0.36
CA ALA A 168 -5.90 -8.88 -0.03
C ALA A 168 -6.48 -9.17 -1.43
N THR A 169 -7.36 -8.31 -1.96
CA THR A 169 -8.12 -8.56 -3.18
C THR A 169 -7.91 -7.53 -4.29
N GLU A 170 -7.31 -6.37 -3.99
CA GLU A 170 -7.09 -5.29 -4.95
C GLU A 170 -5.61 -5.02 -5.15
N SER A 171 -5.20 -4.78 -6.39
CA SER A 171 -3.81 -4.40 -6.72
C SER A 171 -3.55 -2.92 -6.41
N MET A 172 -2.29 -2.62 -6.06
CA MET A 172 -1.81 -1.24 -5.88
C MET A 172 -1.03 -0.80 -7.13
N LEU A 173 -1.73 -0.73 -8.25
CA LEU A 173 -1.25 -0.34 -9.60
C LEU A 173 -2.23 0.62 -10.23
N CYS A 174 -1.86 1.28 -11.32
CA CYS A 174 -2.79 2.09 -12.10
C CYS A 174 -3.94 1.24 -12.62
N TRP A 175 -5.15 1.77 -12.57
CA TRP A 175 -6.34 1.14 -13.12
C TRP A 175 -6.58 1.65 -14.54
N ASP A 176 -6.65 0.74 -15.50
CA ASP A 176 -7.12 1.02 -16.85
C ASP A 176 -8.63 0.82 -16.93
N ALA A 177 -9.37 1.92 -17.00
CA ALA A 177 -10.82 1.90 -17.06
C ALA A 177 -11.37 1.33 -18.38
N THR A 178 -10.57 1.37 -19.46
CA THR A 178 -10.97 0.85 -20.78
C THR A 178 -10.84 -0.67 -20.82
N ALA A 179 -9.74 -1.19 -20.28
CA ALA A 179 -9.49 -2.63 -20.22
C ALA A 179 -10.05 -3.28 -18.94
N GLU A 180 -10.63 -2.51 -18.03
CA GLU A 180 -11.16 -2.94 -16.72
C GLU A 180 -10.17 -3.80 -15.93
N ARG A 181 -8.89 -3.39 -15.92
CA ARG A 181 -7.82 -4.12 -15.24
C ARG A 181 -6.77 -3.18 -14.65
N TYR A 182 -6.02 -3.72 -13.69
CA TYR A 182 -4.81 -3.07 -13.21
C TYR A 182 -3.67 -3.23 -14.23
N ASP A 183 -2.94 -2.15 -14.47
CA ASP A 183 -1.85 -2.10 -15.45
C ASP A 183 -0.51 -1.77 -14.76
N ALA A 184 0.37 -2.76 -14.74
CA ALA A 184 1.70 -2.62 -14.16
C ALA A 184 2.63 -1.76 -15.03
N GLU A 185 2.48 -1.82 -16.37
CA GLU A 185 3.32 -1.06 -17.30
C GLU A 185 2.93 0.43 -17.31
N ALA A 186 1.63 0.71 -17.20
CA ALA A 186 1.13 2.08 -17.06
C ALA A 186 1.39 2.69 -15.67
N THR A 187 1.85 1.90 -14.69
CA THR A 187 2.20 2.41 -13.36
C THR A 187 3.61 2.99 -13.38
N PRO A 188 3.77 4.34 -13.24
CA PRO A 188 5.07 5.00 -13.32
C PRO A 188 6.01 4.56 -12.19
N GLU A 189 7.30 4.54 -12.49
CA GLU A 189 8.37 4.13 -11.60
C GLU A 189 9.25 5.33 -11.20
N TYR A 190 9.78 5.30 -9.99
CA TYR A 190 10.74 6.28 -9.52
C TYR A 190 11.66 5.69 -8.46
N GLY A 191 12.95 6.07 -8.53
CA GLY A 191 13.98 5.74 -7.54
C GLY A 191 14.77 4.49 -7.89
N ASP A 192 15.65 4.12 -6.95
CA ASP A 192 16.62 3.04 -7.11
C ASP A 192 16.54 2.01 -5.98
N ASP A 193 15.75 2.29 -4.93
CA ASP A 193 15.62 1.38 -3.80
C ASP A 193 14.81 0.14 -4.18
N THR A 194 15.32 -1.04 -3.83
CA THR A 194 14.63 -2.31 -4.06
C THR A 194 14.09 -2.90 -2.76
N LEU A 195 12.95 -3.61 -2.85
CA LEU A 195 12.39 -4.32 -1.71
C LEU A 195 13.36 -5.38 -1.18
N GLN A 196 14.16 -5.99 -2.05
CA GLN A 196 15.19 -6.97 -1.67
C GLN A 196 16.26 -6.34 -0.78
N ALA A 197 16.80 -5.18 -1.17
CA ALA A 197 17.79 -4.46 -0.36
C ALA A 197 17.20 -4.03 0.99
N PHE A 198 15.95 -3.61 1.02
CA PHE A 198 15.25 -3.28 2.24
C PHE A 198 15.10 -4.49 3.18
N TYR A 199 14.69 -5.65 2.66
CA TYR A 199 14.62 -6.88 3.46
C TYR A 199 16.01 -7.34 3.94
N ALA A 200 17.06 -7.19 3.12
CA ALA A 200 18.43 -7.49 3.51
C ALA A 200 18.92 -6.60 4.67
N GLY A 201 18.61 -5.31 4.62
CA GLY A 201 18.91 -4.38 5.72
C GLY A 201 18.18 -4.73 7.03
N LEU A 202 16.93 -5.21 6.94
CA LEU A 202 16.21 -5.73 8.10
C LEU A 202 16.79 -7.06 8.62
N ALA A 203 17.23 -7.92 7.71
CA ALA A 203 17.84 -9.22 8.07
C ALA A 203 19.17 -9.06 8.78
N SER A 204 20.02 -8.14 8.30
CA SER A 204 21.34 -7.81 8.88
C SER A 204 21.25 -6.98 10.18
N GLY A 205 20.10 -6.36 10.46
CA GLY A 205 19.93 -5.43 11.58
C GLY A 205 20.46 -4.02 11.31
N GLU A 206 20.88 -3.71 10.08
CA GLU A 206 21.25 -2.38 9.64
C GLU A 206 20.03 -1.43 9.65
N LEU A 207 18.88 -1.95 9.25
CA LEU A 207 17.60 -1.26 9.37
C LEU A 207 16.82 -1.77 10.59
N LYS A 208 16.24 -0.83 11.32
CA LYS A 208 15.30 -1.18 12.40
C LYS A 208 13.96 -1.56 11.80
N MET A 209 13.30 -2.54 12.42
CA MET A 209 11.90 -2.84 12.09
C MET A 209 11.07 -1.57 12.24
N PRO A 210 10.31 -1.18 11.22
CA PRO A 210 9.39 -0.05 11.33
C PRO A 210 8.42 -0.29 12.50
N GLU A 211 8.15 0.77 13.27
CA GLU A 211 7.11 0.70 14.29
C GLU A 211 5.79 0.32 13.61
N ARG A 212 5.15 -0.71 14.14
CA ARG A 212 3.83 -1.10 13.65
C ARG A 212 2.87 0.01 14.02
N GLY A 213 2.45 0.81 13.04
CA GLY A 213 1.36 1.74 13.22
C GLY A 213 0.08 0.98 13.64
N GLU A 214 -0.86 1.66 14.28
CA GLU A 214 -2.16 1.08 14.71
C GLU A 214 -2.94 0.39 13.58
N HIS A 215 -2.53 0.58 12.34
CA HIS A 215 -3.15 0.04 11.11
C HIS A 215 -2.23 -0.89 10.32
N SER A 216 -1.15 -1.42 10.91
CA SER A 216 -0.32 -2.42 10.22
C SER A 216 -1.12 -3.72 10.07
N LEU A 217 -1.26 -4.19 8.83
CA LEU A 217 -2.14 -5.31 8.46
C LEU A 217 -1.59 -6.70 8.84
N PHE A 218 -0.30 -6.82 9.27
CA PHE A 218 0.31 -8.10 9.66
C PHE A 218 1.51 -7.87 10.59
#